data_6a4d87c7b11d8cb6791d8b1d49d3d182
#
_entry.id   6a4d87c7b11d8cb6791d8b1d49d3d182
#
_cell.length_a   1.000
_cell.length_b   1.000
_cell.length_c   1.000
_cell.angle_alpha   90.00
_cell.angle_beta   90.00
_cell.angle_gamma   90.00
#
_symmetry.space_group_name_H-M   'P 1'
#
loop_
_entity.id
_entity.type
_entity.pdbx_description
1 polymer ?
#
loop_
_entity_poly.entity_id
_entity_poly.type
_entity_poly.pdbx_seq_one_letter_code
_entity_poly.pdbx_strand_id
1 'polypeptide(L)'
;MKALRVSLSGVGVRRSGRWVVRDASVEIATGQLVGLVGPNGSGKSTLIRLLAGLWRPDEGTVRLDGQELGALPRADVARRIACVPQETRIEFGFSVRQIVAMGRYPLRGRFQRETTEDAAAVDLAMQQTDVTHLRDQSARQISGGERQRLLMARALATGARILLLDEPTSNLDVDHRLDVLDLCRGLVRRGHGVVLATHDLDAAFSFTDRTAVIDSGRIVRLGRPENVLSDATLRRSFHVRSELVRAADGTSLLSLKRLSATPEGFRL
;
A
#
# COMPACT_ATOMS: atom_id res chain seq x y z
N MET A 1 0.44 -18.84 -14.46
CA MET A 1 0.35 -17.47 -15.05
C MET A 1 1.67 -16.74 -14.80
N LYS A 2 2.18 -15.96 -15.79
CA LYS A 2 3.39 -15.14 -15.62
C LYS A 2 3.17 -14.09 -14.51
N ALA A 3 4.18 -13.86 -13.68
CA ALA A 3 4.11 -12.83 -12.64
C ALA A 3 4.05 -11.44 -13.29
N LEU A 4 3.05 -10.63 -12.91
CA LEU A 4 2.98 -9.22 -13.28
C LEU A 4 3.98 -8.44 -12.42
N ARG A 5 4.72 -7.51 -13.03
CA ARG A 5 5.75 -6.72 -12.34
C ARG A 5 5.60 -5.23 -12.64
N VAL A 6 5.76 -4.41 -11.61
CA VAL A 6 5.96 -2.97 -11.74
C VAL A 6 7.29 -2.59 -11.10
N SER A 7 8.07 -1.73 -11.75
CA SER A 7 9.39 -1.34 -11.26
C SER A 7 9.64 0.17 -11.41
N LEU A 8 10.37 0.68 -10.44
CA LEU A 8 11.01 2.00 -10.48
C LEU A 8 12.51 1.79 -10.71
N SER A 9 13.11 2.56 -11.58
CA SER A 9 14.56 2.52 -11.86
C SER A 9 15.13 3.93 -11.82
N GLY A 10 15.90 4.26 -10.77
CA GLY A 10 16.54 5.55 -10.57
C GLY A 10 15.58 6.73 -10.56
N VAL A 11 14.33 6.53 -10.07
CA VAL A 11 13.32 7.59 -10.15
C VAL A 11 13.58 8.72 -9.17
N GLY A 12 13.40 9.93 -9.64
CA GLY A 12 13.42 11.16 -8.86
C GLY A 12 12.17 12.01 -9.13
N VAL A 13 11.68 12.68 -8.09
CA VAL A 13 10.56 13.65 -8.18
C VAL A 13 10.87 14.87 -7.36
N ARG A 14 10.72 16.04 -7.97
CA ARG A 14 10.81 17.37 -7.31
C ARG A 14 9.43 17.96 -7.09
N ARG A 15 9.27 18.68 -5.98
CA ARG A 15 8.12 19.55 -5.72
C ARG A 15 8.61 20.84 -5.10
N SER A 16 8.15 21.97 -5.63
CA SER A 16 8.60 23.31 -5.20
C SER A 16 10.12 23.43 -5.13
N GLY A 17 10.83 22.91 -6.14
CA GLY A 17 12.29 22.95 -6.23
C GLY A 17 13.06 21.97 -5.34
N ARG A 18 12.38 21.19 -4.49
CA ARG A 18 13.01 20.23 -3.56
C ARG A 18 12.74 18.79 -3.98
N TRP A 19 13.73 17.92 -3.79
CA TRP A 19 13.55 16.48 -3.99
C TRP A 19 12.62 15.91 -2.92
N VAL A 20 11.52 15.30 -3.35
CA VAL A 20 10.62 14.50 -2.51
C VAL A 20 11.03 13.02 -2.56
N VAL A 21 11.43 12.57 -3.75
CA VAL A 21 12.03 11.26 -3.98
C VAL A 21 13.25 11.46 -4.86
N ARG A 22 14.34 10.73 -4.60
CA ARG A 22 15.57 10.82 -5.36
C ARG A 22 16.22 9.45 -5.48
N ASP A 23 16.55 9.05 -6.73
CA ASP A 23 17.29 7.83 -7.07
C ASP A 23 16.68 6.57 -6.43
N ALA A 24 15.35 6.45 -6.50
CA ALA A 24 14.63 5.31 -5.93
C ALA A 24 14.48 4.19 -6.96
N SER A 25 14.86 2.97 -6.56
CA SER A 25 14.75 1.77 -7.38
C SER A 25 14.10 0.65 -6.56
N VAL A 26 13.00 0.09 -7.06
CA VAL A 26 12.30 -1.06 -6.45
C VAL A 26 11.50 -1.80 -7.50
N GLU A 27 11.43 -3.12 -7.37
CA GLU A 27 10.56 -3.98 -8.17
C GLU A 27 9.53 -4.65 -7.26
N ILE A 28 8.28 -4.62 -7.69
CA ILE A 28 7.12 -5.25 -7.07
C ILE A 28 6.56 -6.28 -8.03
N ALA A 29 6.30 -7.49 -7.54
CA ALA A 29 5.70 -8.57 -8.34
C ALA A 29 4.40 -9.08 -7.69
N THR A 30 3.55 -9.72 -8.48
CA THR A 30 2.43 -10.50 -7.94
C THR A 30 2.93 -11.68 -7.11
N GLY A 31 2.16 -12.07 -6.08
CA GLY A 31 2.53 -13.12 -5.13
C GLY A 31 3.42 -12.63 -3.97
N GLN A 32 3.55 -11.32 -3.77
CA GLN A 32 4.33 -10.71 -2.70
C GLN A 32 3.56 -9.62 -1.97
N LEU A 33 3.73 -9.53 -0.65
CA LEU A 33 3.40 -8.37 0.16
C LEU A 33 4.68 -7.57 0.43
N VAL A 34 4.77 -6.37 -0.15
CA VAL A 34 5.94 -5.51 0.00
C VAL A 34 5.60 -4.31 0.89
N GLY A 35 6.33 -4.14 1.99
CA GLY A 35 6.25 -2.98 2.87
C GLY A 35 7.06 -1.80 2.32
N LEU A 36 6.47 -0.61 2.32
CA LEU A 36 7.19 0.66 2.16
C LEU A 36 7.13 1.39 3.49
N VAL A 37 8.20 1.35 4.27
CA VAL A 37 8.24 1.96 5.60
C VAL A 37 9.14 3.18 5.65
N GLY A 38 8.77 4.14 6.45
CA GLY A 38 9.54 5.38 6.62
C GLY A 38 8.80 6.39 7.49
N PRO A 39 9.50 7.38 8.05
CA PRO A 39 8.87 8.48 8.77
C PRO A 39 7.84 9.24 7.93
N ASN A 40 7.02 10.06 8.59
CA ASN A 40 6.11 10.95 7.87
C ASN A 40 6.92 11.91 6.98
N GLY A 41 6.45 12.13 5.76
CA GLY A 41 7.17 12.97 4.78
C GLY A 41 8.37 12.29 4.10
N SER A 42 8.69 11.03 4.37
CA SER A 42 9.82 10.32 3.74
C SER A 42 9.68 10.04 2.24
N GLY A 43 8.47 10.20 1.65
CA GLY A 43 8.21 9.96 0.23
C GLY A 43 7.40 8.71 -0.10
N LYS A 44 6.86 7.96 0.89
CA LYS A 44 6.05 6.74 0.69
C LYS A 44 4.89 6.95 -0.28
N SER A 45 4.01 7.93 -0.01
CA SER A 45 2.86 8.24 -0.86
C SER A 45 3.28 8.69 -2.26
N THR A 46 4.44 9.34 -2.40
CA THR A 46 4.99 9.72 -3.70
C THR A 46 5.41 8.48 -4.50
N LEU A 47 6.08 7.51 -3.87
CA LEU A 47 6.42 6.23 -4.52
C LEU A 47 5.16 5.44 -4.92
N ILE A 48 4.14 5.39 -4.07
CA ILE A 48 2.82 4.81 -4.40
C ILE A 48 2.23 5.48 -5.66
N ARG A 49 2.23 6.81 -5.74
CA ARG A 49 1.69 7.54 -6.89
C ARG A 49 2.49 7.33 -8.18
N LEU A 50 3.80 7.17 -8.07
CA LEU A 50 4.67 6.82 -9.20
C LEU A 50 4.40 5.40 -9.70
N LEU A 51 4.35 4.42 -8.79
CA LEU A 51 4.02 3.01 -9.10
C LEU A 51 2.62 2.88 -9.73
N ALA A 52 1.66 3.70 -9.31
CA ALA A 52 0.31 3.75 -9.87
C ALA A 52 0.21 4.47 -11.22
N GLY A 53 1.29 5.12 -11.69
CA GLY A 53 1.27 5.97 -12.88
C GLY A 53 0.44 7.25 -12.73
N LEU A 54 0.11 7.63 -11.49
CA LEU A 54 -0.61 8.87 -11.20
C LEU A 54 0.30 10.09 -11.33
N TRP A 55 1.59 9.90 -11.07
CA TRP A 55 2.61 10.91 -11.27
C TRP A 55 3.68 10.41 -12.25
N ARG A 56 4.27 11.34 -12.99
CA ARG A 56 5.46 11.09 -13.82
C ARG A 56 6.70 11.45 -13.03
N PRO A 57 7.77 10.65 -13.10
CA PRO A 57 9.05 11.01 -12.50
C PRO A 57 9.70 12.16 -13.32
N ASP A 58 10.48 13.01 -12.65
CA ASP A 58 11.35 14.00 -13.30
C ASP A 58 12.66 13.36 -13.79
N GLU A 59 13.10 12.28 -13.11
CA GLU A 59 14.27 11.48 -13.49
C GLU A 59 13.95 9.98 -13.36
N GLY A 60 14.63 9.14 -14.12
CA GLY A 60 14.45 7.68 -14.10
C GLY A 60 13.20 7.22 -14.86
N THR A 61 12.83 5.94 -14.68
CA THR A 61 11.72 5.32 -15.42
C THR A 61 10.86 4.45 -14.52
N VAL A 62 9.56 4.40 -14.83
CA VAL A 62 8.59 3.47 -14.24
C VAL A 62 8.15 2.50 -15.32
N ARG A 63 8.24 1.20 -15.07
CA ARG A 63 7.89 0.17 -16.04
C ARG A 63 6.88 -0.82 -15.48
N LEU A 64 5.98 -1.28 -16.35
CA LEU A 64 5.01 -2.34 -16.08
C LEU A 64 5.28 -3.48 -17.09
N ASP A 65 5.70 -4.64 -16.60
CA ASP A 65 6.15 -5.77 -17.43
C ASP A 65 7.19 -5.39 -18.49
N GLY A 66 8.13 -4.52 -18.12
CA GLY A 66 9.21 -4.05 -19.00
C GLY A 66 8.83 -2.89 -19.93
N GLN A 67 7.53 -2.57 -20.06
CA GLN A 67 7.06 -1.43 -20.85
C GLN A 67 7.03 -0.16 -19.98
N GLU A 68 7.39 0.97 -20.55
CA GLU A 68 7.31 2.24 -19.83
C GLU A 68 5.85 2.57 -19.49
N LEU A 69 5.57 2.78 -18.20
CA LEU A 69 4.22 2.97 -17.69
C LEU A 69 3.52 4.19 -18.31
N GLY A 70 4.29 5.25 -18.56
CA GLY A 70 3.79 6.49 -19.15
C GLY A 70 3.37 6.37 -20.62
N ALA A 71 3.78 5.31 -21.31
CA ALA A 71 3.41 5.01 -22.70
C ALA A 71 2.14 4.14 -22.80
N LEU A 72 1.69 3.54 -21.69
CA LEU A 72 0.52 2.67 -21.68
C LEU A 72 -0.78 3.48 -21.59
N PRO A 73 -1.87 3.03 -22.24
CA PRO A 73 -3.20 3.58 -22.04
C PRO A 73 -3.61 3.48 -20.57
N ARG A 74 -4.25 4.51 -20.03
CA ARG A 74 -4.65 4.55 -18.60
C ARG A 74 -5.57 3.39 -18.20
N ALA A 75 -6.47 2.96 -19.09
CA ALA A 75 -7.33 1.80 -18.85
C ALA A 75 -6.54 0.51 -18.69
N ASP A 76 -5.44 0.33 -19.46
CA ASP A 76 -4.59 -0.86 -19.37
C ASP A 76 -3.76 -0.88 -18.08
N VAL A 77 -3.33 0.28 -17.61
CA VAL A 77 -2.70 0.42 -16.28
C VAL A 77 -3.72 0.09 -15.20
N ALA A 78 -4.95 0.65 -15.25
CA ALA A 78 -5.99 0.45 -14.24
C ALA A 78 -6.45 -1.03 -14.13
N ARG A 79 -6.40 -1.79 -15.22
CA ARG A 79 -6.64 -3.26 -15.19
C ARG A 79 -5.55 -4.07 -14.51
N ARG A 80 -4.39 -3.49 -14.27
CA ARG A 80 -3.21 -4.19 -13.74
C ARG A 80 -2.77 -3.68 -12.38
N ILE A 81 -2.94 -2.36 -12.14
CA ILE A 81 -2.54 -1.70 -10.90
C ILE A 81 -3.71 -0.85 -10.39
N ALA A 82 -4.07 -1.03 -9.14
CA ALA A 82 -5.02 -0.16 -8.45
C ALA A 82 -4.39 0.44 -7.20
N CYS A 83 -4.83 1.65 -6.83
CA CYS A 83 -4.32 2.38 -5.68
C CYS A 83 -5.47 2.71 -4.73
N VAL A 84 -5.24 2.47 -3.44
CA VAL A 84 -6.09 2.93 -2.34
C VAL A 84 -5.32 4.02 -1.61
N PRO A 85 -5.73 5.29 -1.72
CA PRO A 85 -5.07 6.40 -1.05
C PRO A 85 -5.39 6.42 0.45
N GLN A 86 -4.56 7.10 1.23
CA GLN A 86 -4.69 7.23 2.68
C GLN A 86 -6.04 7.84 3.11
N GLU A 87 -6.46 8.90 2.41
CA GLU A 87 -7.74 9.55 2.68
C GLU A 87 -8.69 9.39 1.50
N THR A 88 -9.87 8.87 1.77
CA THR A 88 -11.00 8.88 0.83
C THR A 88 -12.25 9.27 1.60
N ARG A 89 -12.72 10.49 1.32
CA ARG A 89 -14.00 10.94 1.87
C ARG A 89 -15.14 10.41 1.00
N ILE A 90 -16.10 9.76 1.64
CA ILE A 90 -17.35 9.33 1.00
C ILE A 90 -18.42 10.31 1.46
N GLU A 91 -18.66 11.34 0.66
CA GLU A 91 -19.57 12.44 1.02
C GLU A 91 -21.03 12.16 0.64
N PHE A 92 -21.25 11.31 -0.37
CA PHE A 92 -22.58 11.01 -0.90
C PHE A 92 -23.14 9.73 -0.31
N GLY A 93 -24.48 9.63 -0.24
CA GLY A 93 -25.22 8.49 0.30
C GLY A 93 -25.24 7.25 -0.62
N PHE A 94 -24.17 6.97 -1.33
CA PHE A 94 -24.05 5.76 -2.15
C PHE A 94 -24.04 4.50 -1.28
N SER A 95 -24.62 3.42 -1.79
CA SER A 95 -24.48 2.10 -1.17
C SER A 95 -23.07 1.57 -1.35
N VAL A 96 -22.69 0.62 -0.48
CA VAL A 96 -21.40 -0.08 -0.57
C VAL A 96 -21.20 -0.67 -1.98
N ARG A 97 -22.21 -1.36 -2.54
CA ARG A 97 -22.14 -1.91 -3.89
C ARG A 97 -21.92 -0.83 -4.95
N GLN A 98 -22.59 0.33 -4.84
CA GLN A 98 -22.40 1.43 -5.80
C GLN A 98 -20.95 1.96 -5.78
N ILE A 99 -20.35 2.10 -4.59
CA ILE A 99 -18.95 2.52 -4.46
C ILE A 99 -18.01 1.49 -5.09
N VAL A 100 -18.22 0.18 -4.86
CA VAL A 100 -17.40 -0.87 -5.49
C VAL A 100 -17.54 -0.83 -7.01
N ALA A 101 -18.76 -0.65 -7.53
CA ALA A 101 -19.04 -0.56 -8.97
C ALA A 101 -18.33 0.62 -9.65
N MET A 102 -18.01 1.71 -8.91
CA MET A 102 -17.18 2.81 -9.45
C MET A 102 -15.78 2.33 -9.87
N GLY A 103 -15.27 1.23 -9.31
CA GLY A 103 -14.03 0.60 -9.75
C GLY A 103 -14.05 0.15 -11.22
N ARG A 104 -15.24 -0.05 -11.81
CA ARG A 104 -15.38 -0.45 -13.21
C ARG A 104 -15.37 0.73 -14.18
N TYR A 105 -15.59 1.98 -13.72
CA TYR A 105 -15.69 3.15 -14.60
C TYR A 105 -14.48 3.38 -15.53
N PRO A 106 -13.22 3.21 -15.09
CA PRO A 106 -12.07 3.36 -15.98
C PRO A 106 -12.04 2.37 -17.15
N LEU A 107 -12.83 1.31 -17.08
CA LEU A 107 -12.86 0.19 -18.03
C LEU A 107 -14.06 0.27 -18.98
N ARG A 108 -15.01 1.15 -18.70
CA ARG A 108 -16.25 1.33 -19.49
C ARG A 108 -16.11 2.49 -20.47
N GLY A 109 -16.80 2.38 -21.59
CA GLY A 109 -17.04 3.49 -22.49
C GLY A 109 -17.95 4.56 -21.83
N ARG A 110 -17.86 5.78 -22.32
CA ARG A 110 -18.46 7.00 -21.71
C ARG A 110 -19.97 6.90 -21.39
N PHE A 111 -20.73 6.06 -22.10
CA PHE A 111 -22.17 5.85 -21.90
C PHE A 111 -22.55 4.37 -21.79
N GLN A 112 -21.58 3.52 -21.50
CA GLN A 112 -21.81 2.08 -21.42
C GLN A 112 -22.49 1.74 -20.09
N ARG A 113 -23.60 0.99 -20.17
CA ARG A 113 -24.29 0.44 -19.00
C ARG A 113 -23.45 -0.66 -18.33
N GLU A 114 -23.77 -0.96 -17.08
CA GLU A 114 -23.17 -2.09 -16.35
C GLU A 114 -23.43 -3.40 -17.12
N THR A 115 -22.37 -4.13 -17.41
CA THR A 115 -22.46 -5.45 -18.06
C THR A 115 -22.57 -6.54 -16.99
N THR A 116 -22.96 -7.75 -17.40
CA THR A 116 -22.96 -8.92 -16.51
C THR A 116 -21.54 -9.22 -15.97
N GLU A 117 -20.51 -9.01 -16.80
CA GLU A 117 -19.11 -9.14 -16.39
C GLU A 117 -18.71 -8.12 -15.32
N ASP A 118 -19.17 -6.87 -15.47
CA ASP A 118 -18.93 -5.84 -14.45
C ASP A 118 -19.60 -6.21 -13.13
N ALA A 119 -20.85 -6.65 -13.16
CA ALA A 119 -21.57 -7.08 -11.96
C ALA A 119 -20.85 -8.24 -11.26
N ALA A 120 -20.42 -9.26 -12.02
CA ALA A 120 -19.66 -10.38 -11.47
C ALA A 120 -18.33 -9.95 -10.86
N ALA A 121 -17.60 -9.00 -11.49
CA ALA A 121 -16.35 -8.47 -10.95
C ALA A 121 -16.59 -7.67 -9.65
N VAL A 122 -17.68 -6.92 -9.54
CA VAL A 122 -18.09 -6.21 -8.33
C VAL A 122 -18.40 -7.20 -7.20
N ASP A 123 -19.23 -8.22 -7.48
CA ASP A 123 -19.62 -9.20 -6.46
C ASP A 123 -18.41 -10.01 -5.98
N LEU A 124 -17.50 -10.40 -6.89
CA LEU A 124 -16.26 -11.09 -6.53
C LEU A 124 -15.36 -10.20 -5.64
N ALA A 125 -15.21 -8.93 -5.99
CA ALA A 125 -14.41 -7.98 -5.20
C ALA A 125 -14.99 -7.79 -3.79
N MET A 126 -16.32 -7.68 -3.67
CA MET A 126 -17.01 -7.59 -2.38
C MET A 126 -16.83 -8.86 -1.54
N GLN A 127 -16.90 -10.02 -2.15
CA GLN A 127 -16.65 -11.30 -1.49
C GLN A 127 -15.20 -11.41 -1.00
N GLN A 128 -14.23 -11.02 -1.83
CA GLN A 128 -12.81 -11.10 -1.50
C GLN A 128 -12.40 -10.21 -0.33
N THR A 129 -13.15 -9.14 -0.06
CA THR A 129 -12.89 -8.16 0.98
C THR A 129 -13.88 -8.22 2.14
N ASP A 130 -14.75 -9.24 2.15
CA ASP A 130 -15.76 -9.46 3.20
C ASP A 130 -16.67 -8.25 3.46
N VAL A 131 -17.19 -7.65 2.38
CA VAL A 131 -18.16 -6.54 2.48
C VAL A 131 -19.50 -6.85 1.80
N THR A 132 -19.74 -8.11 1.41
CA THR A 132 -20.97 -8.52 0.72
C THR A 132 -22.21 -8.30 1.57
N HIS A 133 -22.13 -8.52 2.88
CA HIS A 133 -23.23 -8.33 3.84
C HIS A 133 -23.63 -6.85 4.00
N LEU A 134 -22.78 -5.92 3.56
CA LEU A 134 -22.99 -4.47 3.61
C LEU A 134 -23.52 -3.89 2.30
N ARG A 135 -23.78 -4.71 1.27
CA ARG A 135 -23.97 -4.27 -0.12
C ARG A 135 -24.97 -3.12 -0.31
N ASP A 136 -26.06 -3.16 0.43
CA ASP A 136 -27.17 -2.19 0.30
C ASP A 136 -27.11 -1.10 1.37
N GLN A 137 -26.17 -1.18 2.32
CA GLN A 137 -25.98 -0.15 3.34
C GLN A 137 -25.33 1.10 2.74
N SER A 138 -25.66 2.26 3.34
CA SER A 138 -24.98 3.51 3.02
C SER A 138 -23.50 3.45 3.44
N ALA A 139 -22.61 3.75 2.52
CA ALA A 139 -21.16 3.79 2.79
C ALA A 139 -20.75 4.86 3.83
N ARG A 140 -21.68 5.71 4.26
CA ARG A 140 -21.46 6.65 5.36
C ARG A 140 -21.69 6.05 6.75
N GLN A 141 -22.41 4.93 6.83
CA GLN A 141 -22.85 4.31 8.09
C GLN A 141 -22.01 3.10 8.52
N ILE A 142 -21.01 2.74 7.73
CA ILE A 142 -20.09 1.63 8.03
C ILE A 142 -18.91 2.09 8.90
N SER A 143 -18.31 1.15 9.63
CA SER A 143 -17.14 1.37 10.48
C SER A 143 -15.89 1.77 9.66
N GLY A 144 -14.84 2.21 10.34
CA GLY A 144 -13.55 2.54 9.71
C GLY A 144 -12.91 1.34 9.01
N GLY A 145 -12.92 0.17 9.64
CA GLY A 145 -12.39 -1.07 9.07
C GLY A 145 -13.19 -1.54 7.85
N GLU A 146 -14.53 -1.53 7.94
CA GLU A 146 -15.40 -1.85 6.80
C GLU A 146 -15.21 -0.86 5.64
N ARG A 147 -15.01 0.42 5.94
CA ARG A 147 -14.69 1.44 4.92
C ARG A 147 -13.38 1.13 4.22
N GLN A 148 -12.36 0.71 4.95
CA GLN A 148 -11.08 0.33 4.35
C GLN A 148 -11.25 -0.89 3.45
N ARG A 149 -11.98 -1.93 3.88
CA ARG A 149 -12.30 -3.10 3.06
C ARG A 149 -13.13 -2.74 1.83
N LEU A 150 -14.09 -1.80 1.96
CA LEU A 150 -14.84 -1.25 0.83
C LEU A 150 -13.93 -0.58 -0.21
N LEU A 151 -12.96 0.24 0.21
CA LEU A 151 -12.02 0.89 -0.69
C LEU A 151 -11.12 -0.13 -1.41
N MET A 152 -10.73 -1.19 -0.71
CA MET A 152 -10.00 -2.31 -1.31
C MET A 152 -10.87 -3.08 -2.31
N ALA A 153 -12.17 -3.31 -2.01
CA ALA A 153 -13.12 -3.90 -2.95
C ALA A 153 -13.23 -3.06 -4.23
N ARG A 154 -13.38 -1.74 -4.09
CA ARG A 154 -13.41 -0.83 -5.25
C ARG A 154 -12.15 -0.94 -6.10
N ALA A 155 -10.99 -1.06 -5.47
CA ALA A 155 -9.72 -1.23 -6.17
C ALA A 155 -9.65 -2.59 -6.88
N LEU A 156 -10.07 -3.67 -6.24
CA LEU A 156 -10.11 -5.03 -6.83
C LEU A 156 -11.09 -5.15 -7.98
N ALA A 157 -12.22 -4.44 -7.92
CA ALA A 157 -13.24 -4.45 -8.98
C ALA A 157 -12.69 -3.99 -10.34
N THR A 158 -11.57 -3.25 -10.39
CA THR A 158 -10.87 -2.94 -11.66
C THR A 158 -10.30 -4.18 -12.36
N GLY A 159 -10.16 -5.31 -11.66
CA GLY A 159 -9.42 -6.48 -12.11
C GLY A 159 -7.90 -6.39 -11.87
N ALA A 160 -7.45 -5.37 -11.15
CA ALA A 160 -6.03 -5.16 -10.87
C ALA A 160 -5.41 -6.33 -10.09
N ARG A 161 -4.21 -6.71 -10.52
CA ARG A 161 -3.42 -7.77 -9.87
C ARG A 161 -2.34 -7.24 -8.93
N ILE A 162 -2.05 -5.93 -8.98
CA ILE A 162 -1.18 -5.24 -8.02
C ILE A 162 -2.02 -4.16 -7.32
N LEU A 163 -2.07 -4.23 -5.99
CA LEU A 163 -2.71 -3.23 -5.15
C LEU A 163 -1.65 -2.40 -4.43
N LEU A 164 -1.79 -1.09 -4.50
CA LEU A 164 -0.94 -0.12 -3.83
C LEU A 164 -1.77 0.55 -2.74
N LEU A 165 -1.43 0.30 -1.48
CA LEU A 165 -2.16 0.75 -0.30
C LEU A 165 -1.34 1.81 0.43
N ASP A 166 -1.85 3.03 0.51
CA ASP A 166 -1.19 4.15 1.19
C ASP A 166 -1.78 4.31 2.59
N GLU A 167 -1.06 3.85 3.60
CA GLU A 167 -1.44 3.86 5.03
C GLU A 167 -2.84 3.29 5.32
N PRO A 168 -3.16 2.06 4.84
CA PRO A 168 -4.52 1.52 4.91
C PRO A 168 -4.98 1.19 6.32
N THR A 169 -4.08 1.14 7.29
CA THR A 169 -4.35 0.80 8.69
C THR A 169 -4.30 2.03 9.62
N SER A 170 -4.06 3.22 9.06
CA SER A 170 -4.06 4.45 9.85
C SER A 170 -5.46 4.73 10.40
N ASN A 171 -5.52 5.15 11.66
CA ASN A 171 -6.78 5.46 12.37
C ASN A 171 -7.73 4.27 12.59
N LEU A 172 -7.24 3.03 12.46
CA LEU A 172 -7.98 1.82 12.84
C LEU A 172 -7.52 1.36 14.23
N ASP A 173 -8.44 0.82 15.01
CA ASP A 173 -8.11 0.07 16.23
C ASP A 173 -7.33 -1.21 15.90
N VAL A 174 -6.85 -1.90 16.92
CA VAL A 174 -5.95 -3.06 16.76
C VAL A 174 -6.62 -4.19 15.99
N ASP A 175 -7.89 -4.48 16.28
CA ASP A 175 -8.62 -5.58 15.68
C ASP A 175 -8.84 -5.34 14.17
N HIS A 176 -9.44 -4.22 13.83
CA HIS A 176 -9.64 -3.83 12.43
C HIS A 176 -8.34 -3.66 11.63
N ARG A 177 -7.24 -3.26 12.28
CA ARG A 177 -5.91 -3.21 11.66
C ARG A 177 -5.44 -4.60 11.26
N LEU A 178 -5.57 -5.58 12.15
CA LEU A 178 -5.20 -6.97 11.88
C LEU A 178 -6.06 -7.56 10.76
N ASP A 179 -7.37 -7.31 10.76
CA ASP A 179 -8.29 -7.73 9.69
C ASP A 179 -7.80 -7.24 8.30
N VAL A 180 -7.40 -5.96 8.19
CA VAL A 180 -6.89 -5.40 6.93
C VAL A 180 -5.56 -6.04 6.53
N LEU A 181 -4.66 -6.30 7.47
CA LEU A 181 -3.37 -6.96 7.20
C LEU A 181 -3.57 -8.42 6.77
N ASP A 182 -4.47 -9.15 7.43
CA ASP A 182 -4.82 -10.53 7.06
C ASP A 182 -5.50 -10.59 5.69
N LEU A 183 -6.34 -9.61 5.37
CA LEU A 183 -6.91 -9.46 4.03
C LEU A 183 -5.80 -9.27 2.98
N CYS A 184 -4.80 -8.42 3.25
CA CYS A 184 -3.65 -8.24 2.36
C CYS A 184 -2.90 -9.58 2.13
N ARG A 185 -2.64 -10.35 3.20
CA ARG A 185 -2.03 -11.68 3.09
C ARG A 185 -2.91 -12.65 2.31
N GLY A 186 -4.23 -12.63 2.54
CA GLY A 186 -5.21 -13.39 1.78
C GLY A 186 -5.19 -13.09 0.28
N LEU A 187 -5.07 -11.82 -0.10
CA LEU A 187 -4.95 -11.39 -1.50
C LEU A 187 -3.65 -11.90 -2.14
N VAL A 188 -2.52 -11.84 -1.41
CA VAL A 188 -1.24 -12.39 -1.89
C VAL A 188 -1.33 -13.89 -2.14
N ARG A 189 -1.95 -14.65 -1.23
CA ARG A 189 -2.21 -16.10 -1.43
C ARG A 189 -3.07 -16.39 -2.64
N ARG A 190 -3.95 -15.47 -3.04
CA ARG A 190 -4.76 -15.53 -4.28
C ARG A 190 -4.02 -15.04 -5.53
N GLY A 191 -2.71 -14.74 -5.41
CA GLY A 191 -1.85 -14.37 -6.52
C GLY A 191 -1.80 -12.88 -6.84
N HIS A 192 -2.33 -12.00 -5.97
CA HIS A 192 -2.13 -10.56 -6.09
C HIS A 192 -0.74 -10.15 -5.59
N GLY A 193 -0.22 -9.03 -6.10
CA GLY A 193 0.88 -8.28 -5.48
C GLY A 193 0.28 -7.17 -4.63
N VAL A 194 0.78 -6.98 -3.41
CA VAL A 194 0.31 -5.92 -2.52
C VAL A 194 1.49 -5.08 -2.06
N VAL A 195 1.37 -3.77 -2.17
CA VAL A 195 2.29 -2.81 -1.57
C VAL A 195 1.59 -2.12 -0.41
N LEU A 196 2.20 -2.21 0.76
CA LEU A 196 1.72 -1.61 2.00
C LEU A 196 2.65 -0.46 2.39
N ALA A 197 2.29 0.79 2.08
CA ALA A 197 2.98 1.93 2.65
C ALA A 197 2.46 2.17 4.07
N THR A 198 3.35 2.17 5.05
CA THR A 198 3.00 2.33 6.46
C THR A 198 4.15 2.93 7.26
N HIS A 199 3.86 3.54 8.39
CA HIS A 199 4.82 3.88 9.43
C HIS A 199 4.85 2.86 10.57
N ASP A 200 3.96 1.86 10.54
CA ASP A 200 3.88 0.76 11.51
C ASP A 200 4.96 -0.29 11.20
N LEU A 201 6.03 -0.29 11.99
CA LEU A 201 7.16 -1.19 11.83
C LEU A 201 6.82 -2.62 12.21
N ASP A 202 5.91 -2.83 13.19
CA ASP A 202 5.48 -4.16 13.62
C ASP A 202 4.63 -4.83 12.53
N ALA A 203 3.71 -4.08 11.91
CA ALA A 203 2.95 -4.56 10.77
C ALA A 203 3.87 -4.92 9.59
N ALA A 204 4.86 -4.07 9.29
CA ALA A 204 5.81 -4.35 8.23
C ALA A 204 6.68 -5.58 8.55
N PHE A 205 7.13 -5.72 9.78
CA PHE A 205 7.94 -6.85 10.22
C PHE A 205 7.19 -8.17 10.12
N SER A 206 5.96 -8.20 10.63
CA SER A 206 5.18 -9.44 10.80
C SER A 206 4.46 -9.89 9.53
N PHE A 207 4.07 -8.94 8.67
CA PHE A 207 3.18 -9.23 7.53
C PHE A 207 3.84 -9.13 6.16
N THR A 208 5.02 -8.54 5.99
CA THR A 208 5.59 -8.36 4.65
C THR A 208 6.62 -9.43 4.29
N ASP A 209 6.70 -9.78 3.00
CA ASP A 209 7.71 -10.69 2.47
C ASP A 209 9.03 -9.95 2.20
N ARG A 210 8.92 -8.67 1.83
CA ARG A 210 10.03 -7.76 1.61
C ARG A 210 9.63 -6.38 2.12
N THR A 211 10.61 -5.66 2.63
CA THR A 211 10.42 -4.28 3.12
C THR A 211 11.45 -3.35 2.49
N ALA A 212 10.98 -2.20 2.01
CA ALA A 212 11.83 -1.07 1.64
C ALA A 212 11.74 0.01 2.74
N VAL A 213 12.88 0.39 3.30
CA VAL A 213 12.97 1.54 4.21
C VAL A 213 13.26 2.79 3.39
N ILE A 214 12.40 3.79 3.57
CA ILE A 214 12.46 5.08 2.88
C ILE A 214 12.81 6.14 3.90
N ASP A 215 13.88 6.86 3.62
CA ASP A 215 14.36 7.97 4.43
C ASP A 215 14.76 9.13 3.53
N SER A 216 14.24 10.33 3.83
CA SER A 216 14.57 11.57 3.10
C SER A 216 14.48 11.41 1.57
N GLY A 217 13.42 10.73 1.10
CA GLY A 217 13.15 10.51 -0.33
C GLY A 217 13.98 9.41 -0.99
N ARG A 218 14.80 8.67 -0.24
CA ARG A 218 15.62 7.57 -0.77
C ARG A 218 15.23 6.22 -0.21
N ILE A 219 15.33 5.17 -1.00
CA ILE A 219 15.26 3.80 -0.50
C ILE A 219 16.63 3.46 0.07
N VAL A 220 16.75 3.45 1.41
CA VAL A 220 18.03 3.22 2.11
C VAL A 220 18.32 1.75 2.33
N ARG A 221 17.28 0.90 2.37
CA ARG A 221 17.37 -0.56 2.49
C ARG A 221 16.19 -1.21 1.79
N LEU A 222 16.42 -2.39 1.21
CA LEU A 222 15.39 -3.23 0.60
C LEU A 222 15.78 -4.70 0.79
N GLY A 223 14.87 -5.51 1.33
CA GLY A 223 15.11 -6.93 1.58
C GLY A 223 14.06 -7.56 2.47
N ARG A 224 14.39 -8.70 3.09
CA ARG A 224 13.53 -9.33 4.11
C ARG A 224 13.42 -8.43 5.34
N PRO A 225 12.25 -8.36 6.00
CA PRO A 225 12.02 -7.47 7.14
C PRO A 225 13.08 -7.61 8.23
N GLU A 226 13.46 -8.84 8.59
CA GLU A 226 14.45 -9.13 9.66
C GLU A 226 15.83 -8.50 9.37
N ASN A 227 16.21 -8.42 8.09
CA ASN A 227 17.50 -7.87 7.68
C ASN A 227 17.47 -6.35 7.51
N VAL A 228 16.30 -5.82 7.15
CA VAL A 228 16.12 -4.41 6.77
C VAL A 228 15.76 -3.57 7.98
N LEU A 229 14.90 -4.08 8.87
CA LEU A 229 14.47 -3.41 10.09
C LEU A 229 15.46 -3.66 11.26
N SER A 230 16.76 -3.64 10.95
CA SER A 230 17.82 -3.80 11.94
C SER A 230 17.98 -2.57 12.83
N ASP A 231 18.55 -2.74 14.03
CA ASP A 231 18.81 -1.65 14.98
C ASP A 231 19.56 -0.46 14.34
N ALA A 232 20.58 -0.76 13.52
CA ALA A 232 21.34 0.29 12.81
C ALA A 232 20.48 1.11 11.85
N THR A 233 19.57 0.44 11.09
CA THR A 233 18.65 1.11 10.16
C THR A 233 17.62 1.94 10.93
N LEU A 234 17.02 1.38 11.98
CA LEU A 234 15.95 2.02 12.72
C LEU A 234 16.46 3.19 13.57
N ARG A 235 17.67 3.10 14.11
CA ARG A 235 18.31 4.26 14.76
C ARG A 235 18.50 5.42 13.80
N ARG A 236 18.99 5.14 12.59
CA ARG A 236 19.27 6.17 11.59
C ARG A 236 18.00 6.84 11.07
N SER A 237 17.00 6.04 10.67
CA SER A 237 15.85 6.54 9.92
C SER A 237 14.63 6.85 10.79
N PHE A 238 14.52 6.22 11.98
CA PHE A 238 13.35 6.38 12.86
C PHE A 238 13.71 6.90 14.24
N HIS A 239 15.01 7.04 14.56
CA HIS A 239 15.50 7.48 15.87
C HIS A 239 15.02 6.58 17.03
N VAL A 240 14.93 5.27 16.78
CA VAL A 240 14.58 4.26 17.79
C VAL A 240 15.61 3.14 17.80
N ARG A 241 15.73 2.46 18.95
CA ARG A 241 16.44 1.20 19.08
C ARG A 241 15.50 0.06 18.76
N SER A 242 16.00 -1.01 18.18
CA SER A 242 15.26 -2.23 17.98
C SER A 242 16.02 -3.46 18.46
N GLU A 243 15.27 -4.44 18.92
CA GLU A 243 15.75 -5.74 19.33
C GLU A 243 14.78 -6.80 18.83
N LEU A 244 15.32 -7.89 18.28
CA LEU A 244 14.52 -9.05 17.92
C LEU A 244 14.32 -9.93 19.15
N VAL A 245 13.08 -10.11 19.56
CA VAL A 245 12.69 -10.95 20.68
C VAL A 245 12.00 -12.20 20.12
N ARG A 246 12.35 -13.37 20.63
CA ARG A 246 11.62 -14.61 20.32
C ARG A 246 10.52 -14.80 21.34
N ALA A 247 9.29 -14.91 20.87
CA ALA A 247 8.13 -15.31 21.66
C ALA A 247 8.20 -16.81 22.03
N ALA A 248 7.39 -17.25 22.99
CA ALA A 248 7.36 -18.63 23.46
C ALA A 248 6.99 -19.66 22.37
N ASP A 249 6.24 -19.24 21.36
CA ASP A 249 5.86 -20.04 20.18
C ASP A 249 6.94 -20.07 19.09
N GLY A 250 8.11 -19.43 19.31
CA GLY A 250 9.20 -19.34 18.37
C GLY A 250 9.09 -18.19 17.36
N THR A 251 8.00 -17.42 17.38
CA THR A 251 7.79 -16.25 16.51
C THR A 251 8.80 -15.15 16.87
N SER A 252 9.39 -14.50 15.86
CA SER A 252 10.23 -13.33 16.06
C SER A 252 9.37 -12.07 16.10
N LEU A 253 9.58 -11.25 17.12
CA LEU A 253 8.91 -9.98 17.33
C LEU A 253 9.94 -8.84 17.29
N LEU A 254 9.54 -7.69 16.77
CA LEU A 254 10.34 -6.48 16.76
C LEU A 254 10.02 -5.65 18.01
N SER A 255 10.94 -5.60 18.97
CA SER A 255 10.81 -4.74 20.17
C SER A 255 11.44 -3.37 19.90
N LEU A 256 10.68 -2.31 20.08
CA LEU A 256 11.12 -0.93 19.84
C LEU A 256 11.31 -0.19 21.17
N LYS A 257 12.43 0.53 21.30
CA LYS A 257 12.76 1.38 22.47
C LYS A 257 13.18 2.76 21.98
N ARG A 258 12.84 3.79 22.72
CA ARG A 258 13.37 5.14 22.42
C ARG A 258 14.90 5.14 22.57
N LEU A 259 15.58 5.88 21.72
CA LEU A 259 16.95 6.27 22.00
C LEU A 259 16.90 7.08 23.31
N SER A 260 17.53 6.58 24.38
CA SER A 260 17.70 7.40 25.59
C SER A 260 18.43 8.67 25.16
N ALA A 261 17.80 9.81 25.35
CA ALA A 261 18.55 11.07 25.41
C ALA A 261 19.59 10.85 26.52
N THR A 262 20.87 11.00 26.21
CA THR A 262 21.90 11.10 27.22
C THR A 262 21.45 12.23 28.16
N PRO A 263 21.32 12.00 29.47
CA PRO A 263 20.95 13.08 30.38
C PRO A 263 22.14 14.03 30.48
N GLU A 264 22.28 14.95 29.54
CA GLU A 264 23.09 16.15 29.77
C GLU A 264 22.26 17.09 30.62
N GLY A 265 22.60 17.07 31.95
CA GLY A 265 22.57 18.20 32.82
C GLY A 265 21.28 19.00 32.93
N PHE A 266 20.20 18.48 33.54
CA PHE A 266 19.37 19.32 34.39
C PHE A 266 20.14 19.59 35.68
N ARG A 267 20.96 20.63 35.68
CA ARG A 267 21.35 21.31 36.91
C ARG A 267 20.19 22.23 37.30
N LEU A 268 19.59 21.94 38.44
CA LEU A 268 18.69 22.81 39.18
C LEU A 268 19.34 24.15 39.47
#